data_4f117c7128fefe6136b6fa6d6da051b1
#
_entry.id   4f117c7128fefe6136b6fa6d6da051b1
#
_cell.length_a   1.000
_cell.length_b   1.000
_cell.length_c   1.000
_cell.angle_alpha   90.00
_cell.angle_beta   90.00
_cell.angle_gamma   90.00
#
_symmetry.space_group_name_H-M   'P 1'
#
loop_
_entity.id
_entity.type
_entity.pdbx_description
1 polymer ?
#
loop_
_entity_poly.entity_id
_entity_poly.type
_entity_poly.pdbx_seq_one_letter_code
_entity_poly.pdbx_strand_id
1 'polypeptide(L)'
;MNRNRASRAAWLALILSFAALAAPQPPLPVAKPETVGMSSQRLAKIGAALKKEVADGSFRGAVVMVARKGKLVYHDAVGMQSASVPMSVDSIFRIYSMTKPLASVAAMMLVEDGRIQLTDPVGKFLPGFDKMRVSVPVKSTDTPAYDIVAAERAMTVQDLLRHTSGLAYGEITQNTPVKEGLERAGVYRKDMDYEARGVTPAEEIERMAGVPLAFQPGTTWHYSLSVDILGRFVEAASGKRLSEFLEERLFRPLGMKDSAFSLPAEKLARLAEPLDKDRFSGQPNKLIDVSAVPKNDSGGAGAVSTAADYLRFCQMMMNGGVLDGRRVLSRTTVRLMTSDHLGNFINQPVQPGELLLGTKGYTFGLGFAVRQADGVGGVPGAAGEFMWAGYAGTYFWVDPREQVTAVLMTQAPSPNRAYFRRMLKQLVYQSIVD
;
A
#
# COMPACT_ATOMS: atom_id res chain seq x y z
N MET A 1 66.61 37.05 -47.14
CA MET A 1 65.60 36.01 -47.25
C MET A 1 65.21 35.54 -45.83
N ASN A 2 64.21 36.17 -45.27
CA ASN A 2 63.70 35.89 -43.94
C ASN A 2 62.33 35.28 -44.05
N ARG A 3 62.09 34.06 -43.50
CA ARG A 3 60.80 33.41 -43.39
C ARG A 3 60.36 33.47 -41.90
N ASN A 4 59.41 34.33 -41.61
CA ASN A 4 58.67 34.34 -40.35
C ASN A 4 57.76 33.13 -40.23
N ARG A 5 57.90 32.34 -39.15
CA ARG A 5 56.93 31.37 -38.72
C ARG A 5 56.11 31.94 -37.59
N ALA A 6 54.87 32.24 -37.84
CA ALA A 6 53.89 32.61 -36.81
C ALA A 6 53.26 31.32 -36.25
N SER A 7 53.50 31.10 -34.97
CA SER A 7 52.84 30.03 -34.19
C SER A 7 51.41 30.46 -33.81
N ARG A 8 50.42 29.72 -34.29
CA ARG A 8 49.04 29.85 -33.85
C ARG A 8 48.80 28.96 -32.63
N ALA A 9 48.69 29.57 -31.46
CA ALA A 9 48.19 28.89 -30.27
C ALA A 9 46.64 28.79 -30.36
N ALA A 10 46.14 27.56 -30.50
CA ALA A 10 44.73 27.27 -30.40
C ALA A 10 44.34 27.09 -28.95
N TRP A 11 43.51 28.01 -28.43
CA TRP A 11 42.87 27.85 -27.14
C TRP A 11 41.64 26.95 -27.31
N LEU A 12 41.68 25.71 -26.77
CA LEU A 12 40.49 24.86 -26.61
C LEU A 12 39.72 25.34 -25.35
N ALA A 13 38.61 26.02 -25.55
CA ALA A 13 37.69 26.29 -24.48
C ALA A 13 36.86 25.04 -24.17
N LEU A 14 37.15 24.42 -23.03
CA LEU A 14 36.37 23.29 -22.52
C LEU A 14 35.04 23.80 -21.94
N ILE A 15 33.96 23.70 -22.71
CA ILE A 15 32.61 24.02 -22.21
C ILE A 15 32.14 22.84 -21.37
N LEU A 16 32.26 22.96 -20.05
CA LEU A 16 31.62 22.08 -19.08
C LEU A 16 30.11 22.37 -19.07
N SER A 17 29.34 21.60 -19.82
CA SER A 17 27.88 21.62 -19.73
C SER A 17 27.47 20.99 -18.40
N PHE A 18 27.19 21.80 -17.39
CA PHE A 18 26.42 21.34 -16.23
C PHE A 18 25.01 21.03 -16.71
N ALA A 19 24.69 19.77 -16.87
CA ALA A 19 23.30 19.32 -16.99
C ALA A 19 22.62 19.67 -15.65
N ALA A 20 21.89 20.78 -15.59
CA ALA A 20 21.00 21.07 -14.47
C ALA A 20 20.02 19.89 -14.37
N LEU A 21 20.10 19.12 -13.29
CA LEU A 21 19.10 18.12 -12.97
C LEU A 21 17.77 18.85 -12.87
N ALA A 22 16.90 18.66 -13.86
CA ALA A 22 15.57 19.25 -13.88
C ALA A 22 14.84 18.81 -12.60
N ALA A 23 14.29 19.76 -11.86
CA ALA A 23 13.49 19.47 -10.68
C ALA A 23 12.37 18.47 -11.04
N PRO A 24 12.06 17.49 -10.18
CA PRO A 24 11.00 16.54 -10.43
C PRO A 24 9.69 17.26 -10.76
N GLN A 25 9.05 16.88 -11.86
CA GLN A 25 7.75 17.46 -12.23
C GLN A 25 6.72 17.13 -11.15
N PRO A 26 5.88 18.09 -10.72
CA PRO A 26 4.83 17.83 -9.76
C PRO A 26 3.90 16.69 -10.24
N PRO A 27 3.42 15.82 -9.34
CA PRO A 27 2.57 14.68 -9.71
C PRO A 27 1.20 15.10 -10.27
N LEU A 28 0.72 16.28 -9.87
CA LEU A 28 -0.53 16.93 -10.29
C LEU A 28 -0.29 18.42 -10.51
N PRO A 29 -1.18 19.12 -11.25
CA PRO A 29 -1.10 20.57 -11.39
C PRO A 29 -1.10 21.26 -10.02
N VAL A 30 -0.16 22.17 -9.81
CA VAL A 30 -0.01 22.91 -8.53
C VAL A 30 -1.00 24.07 -8.48
N ALA A 31 -1.58 24.32 -7.30
CA ALA A 31 -2.41 25.48 -7.04
C ALA A 31 -2.12 26.08 -5.64
N LYS A 32 -2.43 27.38 -5.50
CA LYS A 32 -2.48 27.98 -4.16
C LYS A 32 -3.65 27.36 -3.38
N PRO A 33 -3.47 26.94 -2.12
CA PRO A 33 -4.52 26.32 -1.31
C PRO A 33 -5.83 27.10 -1.29
N GLU A 34 -5.75 28.43 -1.22
CA GLU A 34 -6.92 29.31 -1.15
C GLU A 34 -7.80 29.23 -2.40
N THR A 35 -7.22 28.92 -3.57
CA THR A 35 -8.00 28.80 -4.83
C THR A 35 -8.86 27.56 -4.90
N VAL A 36 -8.67 26.61 -3.98
CA VAL A 36 -9.44 25.38 -3.88
C VAL A 36 -10.11 25.21 -2.52
N GLY A 37 -10.21 26.31 -1.73
CA GLY A 37 -10.92 26.34 -0.45
C GLY A 37 -10.12 25.75 0.71
N MET A 38 -8.78 25.86 0.68
CA MET A 38 -7.93 25.45 1.80
C MET A 38 -7.07 26.66 2.28
N SER A 39 -6.67 26.64 3.55
CA SER A 39 -5.82 27.67 4.13
C SER A 39 -4.36 27.20 4.13
N SER A 40 -3.48 27.95 3.47
CA SER A 40 -2.03 27.71 3.48
C SER A 40 -1.44 27.81 4.90
N GLN A 41 -1.90 28.78 5.70
CA GLN A 41 -1.49 28.93 7.11
C GLN A 41 -1.83 27.69 7.95
N ARG A 42 -3.00 27.09 7.72
CA ARG A 42 -3.42 25.88 8.44
C ARG A 42 -2.71 24.63 7.94
N LEU A 43 -2.45 24.52 6.63
CA LEU A 43 -1.64 23.44 6.05
C LEU A 43 -0.20 23.45 6.59
N ALA A 44 0.40 24.61 6.84
CA ALA A 44 1.75 24.71 7.39
C ALA A 44 1.91 24.03 8.77
N LYS A 45 0.80 23.81 9.52
CA LYS A 45 0.82 23.06 10.77
C LYS A 45 1.23 21.60 10.57
N ILE A 46 1.03 21.03 9.36
CA ILE A 46 1.44 19.65 9.03
C ILE A 46 2.97 19.54 9.17
N GLY A 47 3.72 20.41 8.49
CA GLY A 47 5.19 20.42 8.58
C GLY A 47 5.70 20.65 9.99
N ALA A 48 5.08 21.56 10.75
CA ALA A 48 5.45 21.81 12.14
C ALA A 48 5.25 20.57 13.03
N ALA A 49 4.11 19.86 12.88
CA ALA A 49 3.83 18.65 13.63
C ALA A 49 4.80 17.51 13.26
N LEU A 50 5.06 17.31 11.97
CA LEU A 50 6.00 16.27 11.52
C LEU A 50 7.43 16.56 11.97
N LYS A 51 7.89 17.81 11.94
CA LYS A 51 9.21 18.23 12.46
C LYS A 51 9.33 17.93 13.95
N LYS A 52 8.25 18.17 14.71
CA LYS A 52 8.21 17.81 16.14
C LYS A 52 8.36 16.30 16.34
N GLU A 53 7.64 15.47 15.60
CA GLU A 53 7.73 14.01 15.69
C GLU A 53 9.13 13.49 15.30
N VAL A 54 9.78 14.09 14.31
CA VAL A 54 11.18 13.79 13.96
C VAL A 54 12.12 14.17 15.12
N ALA A 55 11.98 15.38 15.69
CA ALA A 55 12.78 15.83 16.83
C ALA A 55 12.59 14.96 18.06
N ASP A 56 11.37 14.47 18.28
CA ASP A 56 11.04 13.54 19.36
C ASP A 56 11.55 12.09 19.10
N GLY A 57 12.09 11.81 17.92
CA GLY A 57 12.58 10.46 17.55
C GLY A 57 11.47 9.46 17.25
N SER A 58 10.30 9.91 16.85
CA SER A 58 9.17 9.03 16.50
C SER A 58 9.40 8.32 15.16
N PHE A 59 10.06 8.99 14.22
CA PHE A 59 10.54 8.45 12.94
C PHE A 59 11.69 9.30 12.41
N ARG A 60 12.49 8.71 11.50
CA ARG A 60 13.66 9.39 10.92
C ARG A 60 13.26 10.58 10.05
N GLY A 61 12.20 10.42 9.26
CA GLY A 61 11.68 11.46 8.38
C GLY A 61 10.39 11.02 7.69
N ALA A 62 9.75 11.97 7.00
CA ALA A 62 8.50 11.75 6.30
C ALA A 62 8.35 12.66 5.08
N VAL A 63 7.55 12.19 4.11
CA VAL A 63 7.05 12.99 2.98
C VAL A 63 5.53 12.99 3.05
N VAL A 64 4.93 14.17 2.91
CA VAL A 64 3.48 14.34 2.81
C VAL A 64 3.13 15.08 1.53
N MET A 65 2.09 14.60 0.85
CA MET A 65 1.45 15.32 -0.26
C MET A 65 -0.05 15.37 -0.05
N VAL A 66 -0.65 16.55 -0.30
CA VAL A 66 -2.10 16.77 -0.25
C VAL A 66 -2.55 17.43 -1.54
N ALA A 67 -3.60 16.86 -2.15
CA ALA A 67 -4.28 17.48 -3.27
C ALA A 67 -5.76 17.69 -2.94
N ARG A 68 -6.34 18.76 -3.48
CA ARG A 68 -7.77 19.05 -3.44
C ARG A 68 -8.26 19.49 -4.81
N LYS A 69 -9.46 19.04 -5.20
CA LYS A 69 -10.07 19.34 -6.51
C LYS A 69 -9.09 19.08 -7.68
N GLY A 70 -8.30 17.97 -7.57
CA GLY A 70 -7.31 17.56 -8.56
C GLY A 70 -6.06 18.45 -8.65
N LYS A 71 -5.80 19.29 -7.66
CA LYS A 71 -4.62 20.20 -7.60
C LYS A 71 -3.77 19.87 -6.40
N LEU A 72 -2.44 19.75 -6.60
CA LEU A 72 -1.47 19.66 -5.50
C LEU A 72 -1.43 21.00 -4.76
N VAL A 73 -1.77 21.00 -3.48
CA VAL A 73 -1.87 22.21 -2.63
C VAL A 73 -0.87 22.22 -1.49
N TYR A 74 -0.31 21.06 -1.15
CA TYR A 74 0.72 20.94 -0.12
C TYR A 74 1.63 19.76 -0.42
N HIS A 75 2.93 19.97 -0.29
CA HIS A 75 3.94 18.91 -0.23
C HIS A 75 5.06 19.36 0.71
N ASP A 76 5.59 18.45 1.49
CA ASP A 76 6.71 18.70 2.39
C ASP A 76 7.51 17.42 2.62
N ALA A 77 8.82 17.58 2.84
CA ALA A 77 9.74 16.54 3.23
C ALA A 77 10.46 16.97 4.49
N VAL A 78 10.36 16.20 5.56
CA VAL A 78 10.92 16.56 6.87
C VAL A 78 11.86 15.46 7.38
N GLY A 79 12.90 15.87 8.11
CA GLY A 79 13.87 14.96 8.71
C GLY A 79 14.86 14.38 7.71
N MET A 80 15.27 13.14 7.96
CA MET A 80 16.31 12.47 7.20
C MET A 80 15.74 11.25 6.46
N GLN A 81 16.26 11.01 5.26
CA GLN A 81 15.96 9.82 4.45
C GLN A 81 16.74 8.60 4.97
N SER A 82 18.01 8.83 5.34
CA SER A 82 18.92 7.84 5.91
C SER A 82 19.72 8.49 7.05
N ALA A 83 20.75 7.85 7.56
CA ALA A 83 21.57 8.42 8.64
C ALA A 83 22.24 9.75 8.27
N SER A 84 22.56 9.97 7.00
CA SER A 84 23.34 11.13 6.52
C SER A 84 22.70 11.92 5.40
N VAL A 85 21.55 11.44 4.85
CA VAL A 85 20.90 12.08 3.70
C VAL A 85 19.59 12.72 4.14
N PRO A 86 19.38 14.02 3.88
CA PRO A 86 18.10 14.68 4.15
C PRO A 86 16.95 14.05 3.38
N MET A 87 15.75 14.07 3.96
CA MET A 87 14.54 13.62 3.29
C MET A 87 14.25 14.51 2.08
N SER A 88 13.94 13.90 0.95
CA SER A 88 13.52 14.58 -0.27
C SER A 88 12.08 14.19 -0.65
N VAL A 89 11.38 15.07 -1.36
CA VAL A 89 10.01 14.81 -1.86
C VAL A 89 9.94 13.64 -2.84
N ASP A 90 11.07 13.26 -3.44
CA ASP A 90 11.24 12.13 -4.36
C ASP A 90 11.87 10.89 -3.69
N SER A 91 12.03 10.90 -2.36
CA SER A 91 12.48 9.72 -1.62
C SER A 91 11.54 8.53 -1.87
N ILE A 92 12.13 7.35 -1.99
CA ILE A 92 11.41 6.09 -2.26
C ILE A 92 11.17 5.36 -0.94
N PHE A 93 10.00 4.77 -0.79
CA PHE A 93 9.57 4.09 0.43
C PHE A 93 9.11 2.67 0.15
N ARG A 94 9.42 1.75 1.05
CA ARG A 94 8.76 0.43 1.10
C ARG A 94 7.33 0.67 1.58
N ILE A 95 6.35 0.41 0.71
CA ILE A 95 4.95 0.78 0.99
C ILE A 95 4.16 -0.33 1.67
N TYR A 96 4.75 -1.53 1.81
CA TYR A 96 4.12 -2.68 2.46
C TYR A 96 2.66 -2.85 2.02
N SER A 97 1.73 -2.89 2.96
CA SER A 97 0.32 -3.17 2.65
C SER A 97 -0.38 -2.13 1.78
N MET A 98 0.25 -0.99 1.49
CA MET A 98 -0.23 -0.12 0.40
C MET A 98 -0.01 -0.75 -0.99
N THR A 99 0.68 -1.89 -1.10
CA THR A 99 0.70 -2.75 -2.30
C THR A 99 -0.68 -3.37 -2.58
N LYS A 100 -1.49 -3.67 -1.55
CA LYS A 100 -2.78 -4.35 -1.68
C LYS A 100 -3.79 -3.63 -2.60
N PRO A 101 -4.01 -2.30 -2.48
CA PRO A 101 -4.83 -1.56 -3.43
C PRO A 101 -4.36 -1.70 -4.88
N LEU A 102 -3.05 -1.69 -5.13
CA LEU A 102 -2.47 -1.83 -6.47
C LEU A 102 -2.76 -3.22 -7.05
N ALA A 103 -2.52 -4.28 -6.27
CA ALA A 103 -2.84 -5.65 -6.66
C ALA A 103 -4.35 -5.89 -6.82
N SER A 104 -5.19 -5.25 -6.00
CA SER A 104 -6.65 -5.30 -6.14
C SER A 104 -7.12 -4.64 -7.43
N VAL A 105 -6.54 -3.50 -7.81
CA VAL A 105 -6.80 -2.84 -9.09
C VAL A 105 -6.37 -3.75 -10.25
N ALA A 106 -5.23 -4.44 -10.16
CA ALA A 106 -4.80 -5.41 -11.18
C ALA A 106 -5.83 -6.54 -11.38
N ALA A 107 -6.36 -7.12 -10.30
CA ALA A 107 -7.41 -8.12 -10.39
C ALA A 107 -8.69 -7.55 -11.04
N MET A 108 -9.09 -6.33 -10.67
CA MET A 108 -10.28 -5.70 -11.25
C MET A 108 -10.11 -5.30 -12.72
N MET A 109 -8.88 -5.04 -13.20
CA MET A 109 -8.61 -4.93 -14.64
C MET A 109 -8.92 -6.24 -15.37
N LEU A 110 -8.54 -7.38 -14.80
CA LEU A 110 -8.86 -8.70 -15.39
C LEU A 110 -10.37 -9.02 -15.34
N VAL A 111 -11.09 -8.49 -14.34
CA VAL A 111 -12.56 -8.55 -14.33
C VAL A 111 -13.14 -7.73 -15.47
N GLU A 112 -12.67 -6.50 -15.70
CA GLU A 112 -13.11 -5.65 -16.83
C GLU A 112 -12.76 -6.25 -18.19
N ASP A 113 -11.60 -6.91 -18.30
CA ASP A 113 -11.18 -7.64 -19.51
C ASP A 113 -12.02 -8.92 -19.76
N GLY A 114 -12.94 -9.28 -18.85
CA GLY A 114 -13.78 -10.49 -18.93
C GLY A 114 -13.01 -11.81 -18.74
N ARG A 115 -11.77 -11.74 -18.25
CA ARG A 115 -10.90 -12.92 -18.06
C ARG A 115 -11.22 -13.69 -16.78
N ILE A 116 -11.73 -13.01 -15.77
CA ILE A 116 -12.13 -13.56 -14.47
C ILE A 116 -13.45 -12.94 -14.02
N GLN A 117 -14.12 -13.62 -13.08
CA GLN A 117 -15.30 -13.13 -12.39
C GLN A 117 -15.04 -13.07 -10.88
N LEU A 118 -15.70 -12.15 -10.18
CA LEU A 118 -15.60 -12.07 -8.71
C LEU A 118 -16.04 -13.36 -8.01
N THR A 119 -16.95 -14.08 -8.62
CA THR A 119 -17.48 -15.37 -8.14
C THR A 119 -16.64 -16.57 -8.56
N ASP A 120 -15.62 -16.40 -9.40
CA ASP A 120 -14.75 -17.52 -9.78
C ASP A 120 -14.09 -18.14 -8.54
N PRO A 121 -14.11 -19.48 -8.40
CA PRO A 121 -13.34 -20.17 -7.37
C PRO A 121 -11.83 -19.92 -7.57
N VAL A 122 -11.11 -19.66 -6.50
CA VAL A 122 -9.65 -19.47 -6.55
C VAL A 122 -8.95 -20.70 -7.10
N GLY A 123 -9.45 -21.90 -6.77
CA GLY A 123 -8.93 -23.18 -7.27
C GLY A 123 -9.03 -23.37 -8.79
N LYS A 124 -9.86 -22.57 -9.49
CA LYS A 124 -9.92 -22.59 -10.98
C LYS A 124 -8.58 -22.21 -11.62
N PHE A 125 -7.80 -21.33 -10.98
CA PHE A 125 -6.52 -20.84 -11.48
C PHE A 125 -5.34 -21.29 -10.60
N LEU A 126 -5.58 -21.56 -9.32
CA LEU A 126 -4.56 -21.98 -8.36
C LEU A 126 -4.91 -23.39 -7.83
N PRO A 127 -4.43 -24.45 -8.48
CA PRO A 127 -4.65 -25.81 -8.00
C PRO A 127 -4.20 -25.98 -6.55
N GLY A 128 -4.96 -26.74 -5.75
CA GLY A 128 -4.76 -26.90 -4.32
C GLY A 128 -5.69 -26.02 -3.47
N PHE A 129 -6.18 -24.88 -3.99
CA PHE A 129 -7.18 -24.04 -3.31
C PHE A 129 -8.64 -24.50 -3.59
N ASP A 130 -8.85 -25.55 -4.35
CA ASP A 130 -10.15 -26.18 -4.63
C ASP A 130 -10.66 -27.03 -3.45
N LYS A 131 -9.77 -27.54 -2.59
CA LYS A 131 -10.07 -28.49 -1.50
C LYS A 131 -9.56 -28.00 -0.15
N MET A 132 -9.74 -26.72 0.14
CA MET A 132 -9.26 -26.14 1.39
C MET A 132 -9.97 -26.75 2.60
N ARG A 133 -9.25 -26.87 3.69
CA ARG A 133 -9.76 -27.27 5.00
C ARG A 133 -9.80 -26.07 5.93
N VAL A 134 -10.65 -26.11 6.93
CA VAL A 134 -10.90 -25.01 7.88
C VAL A 134 -10.65 -25.54 9.30
N SER A 135 -9.90 -24.78 10.07
CA SER A 135 -9.70 -25.02 11.50
C SER A 135 -10.81 -24.31 12.28
N VAL A 136 -11.74 -25.09 12.80
CA VAL A 136 -12.87 -24.59 13.58
C VAL A 136 -12.68 -24.85 15.08
N PRO A 137 -12.98 -23.88 15.97
CA PRO A 137 -12.86 -24.10 17.39
C PRO A 137 -13.92 -25.09 17.87
N VAL A 138 -13.50 -26.03 18.72
CA VAL A 138 -14.38 -26.96 19.41
C VAL A 138 -14.74 -26.37 20.79
N LYS A 139 -15.99 -26.47 21.17
CA LYS A 139 -16.41 -26.09 22.55
C LYS A 139 -15.75 -27.06 23.53
N SER A 140 -14.64 -26.64 24.12
CA SER A 140 -13.92 -27.37 25.17
C SER A 140 -13.93 -26.55 26.44
N THR A 141 -13.88 -27.25 27.60
CA THR A 141 -13.92 -26.62 28.92
C THR A 141 -12.55 -26.12 29.39
N ASP A 142 -11.44 -26.73 28.97
CA ASP A 142 -10.15 -26.53 29.63
C ASP A 142 -9.00 -26.00 28.77
N THR A 143 -9.01 -26.27 27.46
CA THR A 143 -7.98 -25.76 26.50
C THR A 143 -8.61 -25.49 25.15
N PRO A 144 -8.15 -24.45 24.41
CA PRO A 144 -8.59 -24.24 23.04
C PRO A 144 -8.28 -25.47 22.18
N ALA A 145 -9.33 -26.16 21.71
CA ALA A 145 -9.23 -27.29 20.79
C ALA A 145 -9.85 -26.91 19.43
N TYR A 146 -9.37 -27.54 18.38
CA TYR A 146 -9.80 -27.25 17.01
C TYR A 146 -9.98 -28.54 16.23
N ASP A 147 -11.06 -28.60 15.46
CA ASP A 147 -11.29 -29.63 14.45
C ASP A 147 -10.89 -29.10 13.06
N ILE A 148 -10.36 -29.99 12.22
CA ILE A 148 -10.04 -29.65 10.82
C ILE A 148 -11.12 -30.27 9.92
N VAL A 149 -12.02 -29.42 9.44
CA VAL A 149 -13.16 -29.80 8.61
C VAL A 149 -12.96 -29.35 7.14
N ALA A 150 -13.79 -29.81 6.23
CA ALA A 150 -13.82 -29.29 4.86
C ALA A 150 -14.37 -27.85 4.83
N ALA A 151 -13.93 -27.05 3.88
CA ALA A 151 -14.59 -25.79 3.60
C ALA A 151 -16.01 -26.03 3.08
N GLU A 152 -16.99 -25.28 3.59
CA GLU A 152 -18.41 -25.39 3.21
C GLU A 152 -18.65 -24.94 1.76
N ARG A 153 -17.81 -24.06 1.25
CA ARG A 153 -17.78 -23.63 -0.15
C ARG A 153 -16.35 -23.28 -0.59
N ALA A 154 -16.17 -23.21 -1.88
CA ALA A 154 -14.92 -22.73 -2.44
C ALA A 154 -14.69 -21.24 -2.10
N MET A 155 -13.44 -20.89 -1.84
CA MET A 155 -12.95 -19.51 -1.75
C MET A 155 -13.05 -18.85 -3.13
N THR A 156 -13.56 -17.62 -3.20
CA THR A 156 -13.72 -16.88 -4.46
C THR A 156 -12.72 -15.73 -4.58
N VAL A 157 -12.57 -15.16 -5.78
CA VAL A 157 -11.81 -13.94 -6.04
C VAL A 157 -12.30 -12.78 -5.18
N GLN A 158 -13.62 -12.64 -5.01
CA GLN A 158 -14.21 -11.63 -4.13
C GLN A 158 -13.76 -11.81 -2.67
N ASP A 159 -13.66 -13.06 -2.19
CA ASP A 159 -13.22 -13.33 -0.82
C ASP A 159 -11.74 -12.93 -0.61
N LEU A 160 -10.88 -13.09 -1.63
CA LEU A 160 -9.50 -12.60 -1.57
C LEU A 160 -9.47 -11.06 -1.51
N LEU A 161 -10.22 -10.40 -2.41
CA LEU A 161 -10.25 -8.94 -2.51
C LEU A 161 -10.77 -8.25 -1.25
N ARG A 162 -11.71 -8.87 -0.52
CA ARG A 162 -12.34 -8.29 0.67
C ARG A 162 -11.91 -8.93 1.99
N HIS A 163 -10.85 -9.75 2.01
CA HIS A 163 -10.34 -10.43 3.21
C HIS A 163 -11.36 -11.32 3.94
N THR A 164 -12.24 -12.00 3.20
CA THR A 164 -13.17 -13.01 3.75
C THR A 164 -12.81 -14.44 3.31
N SER A 165 -11.61 -14.63 2.81
CA SER A 165 -11.12 -15.92 2.29
C SER A 165 -10.95 -17.01 3.35
N GLY A 166 -10.83 -16.63 4.62
CA GLY A 166 -10.44 -17.51 5.71
C GLY A 166 -8.93 -17.65 5.92
N LEU A 167 -8.11 -17.12 5.00
CA LEU A 167 -6.66 -16.99 5.22
C LEU A 167 -6.36 -16.05 6.40
N ALA A 168 -5.17 -16.18 7.00
CA ALA A 168 -4.76 -15.37 8.13
C ALA A 168 -3.29 -14.94 8.02
N TYR A 169 -2.88 -13.98 8.84
CA TYR A 169 -1.49 -13.71 9.21
C TYR A 169 -1.15 -14.45 10.49
N GLY A 170 0.05 -15.04 10.57
CA GLY A 170 0.49 -15.82 11.73
C GLY A 170 0.60 -15.00 13.01
N GLU A 171 0.96 -13.72 12.89
CA GLU A 171 1.09 -12.78 14.00
C GLU A 171 -0.27 -12.25 14.51
N ILE A 172 -1.33 -12.32 13.68
CA ILE A 172 -2.65 -11.80 14.04
C ILE A 172 -3.58 -12.90 14.55
N THR A 173 -3.51 -14.10 13.92
CA THR A 173 -4.44 -15.20 14.27
C THR A 173 -4.13 -15.80 15.63
N GLN A 174 -5.21 -16.11 16.38
CA GLN A 174 -5.15 -16.91 17.59
C GLN A 174 -5.44 -18.39 17.32
N ASN A 175 -5.74 -18.76 16.08
CA ASN A 175 -6.01 -20.14 15.67
C ASN A 175 -4.69 -20.92 15.59
N THR A 176 -4.41 -21.75 16.60
CA THR A 176 -3.15 -22.48 16.75
C THR A 176 -2.82 -23.37 15.55
N PRO A 177 -3.74 -24.23 15.03
CA PRO A 177 -3.46 -25.04 13.84
C PRO A 177 -3.08 -24.23 12.60
N VAL A 178 -3.68 -23.05 12.41
CA VAL A 178 -3.35 -22.15 11.31
C VAL A 178 -1.96 -21.56 11.49
N LYS A 179 -1.65 -21.07 12.68
CA LYS A 179 -0.34 -20.48 13.00
C LYS A 179 0.79 -21.49 12.82
N GLU A 180 0.63 -22.69 13.38
CA GLU A 180 1.59 -23.78 13.20
C GLU A 180 1.69 -24.25 11.75
N GLY A 181 0.57 -24.25 11.01
CA GLY A 181 0.55 -24.54 9.59
C GLY A 181 1.40 -23.54 8.79
N LEU A 182 1.27 -22.26 9.06
CA LEU A 182 2.06 -21.19 8.44
C LEU A 182 3.56 -21.29 8.80
N GLU A 183 3.87 -21.64 10.05
CA GLU A 183 5.25 -21.87 10.50
C GLU A 183 5.88 -23.07 9.75
N ARG A 184 5.18 -24.21 9.69
CA ARG A 184 5.64 -25.41 8.94
C ARG A 184 5.80 -25.14 7.46
N ALA A 185 4.91 -24.37 6.88
CA ALA A 185 4.97 -23.93 5.47
C ALA A 185 6.16 -22.99 5.20
N GLY A 186 6.78 -22.43 6.23
CA GLY A 186 7.90 -21.49 6.11
C GLY A 186 7.50 -20.16 5.50
N VAL A 187 6.22 -19.79 5.59
CA VAL A 187 5.68 -18.51 5.11
C VAL A 187 5.38 -17.53 6.25
N TYR A 188 5.53 -17.96 7.49
CA TYR A 188 5.47 -17.13 8.68
C TYR A 188 6.77 -17.27 9.48
N ARG A 189 7.34 -16.14 9.88
CA ARG A 189 8.53 -16.05 10.71
C ARG A 189 8.29 -15.05 11.83
N LYS A 190 8.61 -15.41 13.05
CA LYS A 190 8.40 -14.58 14.27
C LYS A 190 9.17 -13.25 14.23
N ASP A 191 10.27 -13.20 13.49
CA ASP A 191 11.16 -12.04 13.38
C ASP A 191 10.90 -11.16 12.16
N MET A 192 10.10 -11.62 11.20
CA MET A 192 9.90 -10.95 9.90
C MET A 192 8.46 -11.02 9.38
N ASP A 193 7.51 -11.50 10.17
CA ASP A 193 6.14 -11.72 9.72
C ASP A 193 6.06 -12.65 8.49
N TYR A 194 5.19 -12.34 7.51
CA TYR A 194 5.11 -13.08 6.27
C TYR A 194 6.24 -12.69 5.31
N GLU A 195 7.00 -13.67 4.86
CA GLU A 195 8.11 -13.47 3.91
C GLU A 195 8.11 -14.57 2.82
N ALA A 196 7.50 -14.29 1.69
CA ALA A 196 7.46 -15.19 0.53
C ALA A 196 8.46 -14.81 -0.58
N ARG A 197 9.23 -13.75 -0.43
CA ARG A 197 10.13 -13.23 -1.48
C ARG A 197 11.23 -14.23 -1.88
N GLY A 198 11.59 -15.13 -0.97
CA GLY A 198 12.62 -16.16 -1.17
C GLY A 198 12.12 -17.45 -1.81
N VAL A 199 10.81 -17.65 -1.97
CA VAL A 199 10.18 -18.82 -2.60
C VAL A 199 9.61 -18.47 -3.96
N THR A 200 9.46 -19.45 -4.83
CA THR A 200 8.80 -19.22 -6.14
C THR A 200 7.28 -19.11 -5.97
N PRO A 201 6.57 -18.52 -6.95
CA PRO A 201 5.10 -18.48 -6.93
C PRO A 201 4.45 -19.85 -6.79
N ALA A 202 4.99 -20.87 -7.46
CA ALA A 202 4.47 -22.24 -7.36
C ALA A 202 4.67 -22.83 -5.96
N GLU A 203 5.86 -22.65 -5.36
CA GLU A 203 6.14 -23.09 -4.00
C GLU A 203 5.24 -22.37 -2.97
N GLU A 204 4.97 -21.07 -3.15
CA GLU A 204 4.04 -20.34 -2.27
C GLU A 204 2.64 -20.93 -2.33
N ILE A 205 2.12 -21.17 -3.54
CA ILE A 205 0.79 -21.75 -3.76
C ILE A 205 0.71 -23.13 -3.09
N GLU A 206 1.69 -24.02 -3.34
CA GLU A 206 1.73 -25.37 -2.77
C GLU A 206 1.76 -25.33 -1.23
N ARG A 207 2.63 -24.51 -0.66
CA ARG A 207 2.79 -24.38 0.79
C ARG A 207 1.53 -23.83 1.45
N MET A 208 0.92 -22.80 0.86
CA MET A 208 -0.29 -22.16 1.39
C MET A 208 -1.53 -23.05 1.25
N ALA A 209 -1.63 -23.87 0.20
CA ALA A 209 -2.72 -24.82 0.04
C ALA A 209 -2.75 -25.91 1.14
N GLY A 210 -1.60 -26.20 1.74
CA GLY A 210 -1.47 -27.13 2.88
C GLY A 210 -1.86 -26.55 4.24
N VAL A 211 -2.06 -25.22 4.35
CA VAL A 211 -2.41 -24.54 5.60
C VAL A 211 -3.94 -24.48 5.74
N PRO A 212 -4.54 -24.89 6.89
CA PRO A 212 -5.98 -24.74 7.06
C PRO A 212 -6.39 -23.27 7.15
N LEU A 213 -7.59 -22.96 6.69
CA LEU A 213 -8.20 -21.64 6.85
C LEU A 213 -8.60 -21.42 8.31
N ALA A 214 -8.53 -20.18 8.79
CA ALA A 214 -8.96 -19.79 10.14
C ALA A 214 -10.49 -19.64 10.26
N PHE A 215 -11.19 -19.45 9.14
CA PHE A 215 -12.63 -19.23 9.06
C PHE A 215 -13.18 -19.86 7.79
N GLN A 216 -14.48 -20.20 7.80
CA GLN A 216 -15.19 -20.59 6.58
C GLN A 216 -15.17 -19.43 5.56
N PRO A 217 -14.86 -19.69 4.27
CA PRO A 217 -14.84 -18.64 3.26
C PRO A 217 -16.16 -17.86 3.19
N GLY A 218 -16.05 -16.54 3.22
CA GLY A 218 -17.18 -15.62 3.15
C GLY A 218 -17.93 -15.36 4.46
N THR A 219 -17.44 -15.85 5.60
CA THR A 219 -18.14 -15.69 6.88
C THR A 219 -17.59 -14.57 7.75
N THR A 220 -16.29 -14.34 7.69
CA THR A 220 -15.59 -13.42 8.62
C THR A 220 -14.61 -12.54 7.87
N TRP A 221 -14.67 -11.24 8.11
CA TRP A 221 -13.61 -10.33 7.70
C TRP A 221 -12.42 -10.51 8.65
N HIS A 222 -11.30 -10.93 8.08
CA HIS A 222 -10.06 -11.11 8.83
C HIS A 222 -8.88 -10.69 7.97
N TYR A 223 -8.17 -9.64 8.39
CA TYR A 223 -7.01 -9.14 7.67
C TYR A 223 -5.94 -10.22 7.52
N SER A 224 -5.47 -10.48 6.30
CA SER A 224 -4.81 -11.73 5.98
C SER A 224 -3.90 -11.66 4.75
N LEU A 225 -3.26 -12.80 4.43
CA LEU A 225 -2.49 -13.07 3.23
C LEU A 225 -3.35 -13.15 1.94
N SER A 226 -4.65 -12.82 2.01
CA SER A 226 -5.55 -12.90 0.86
C SER A 226 -5.01 -12.22 -0.39
N VAL A 227 -4.38 -11.04 -0.25
CA VAL A 227 -3.91 -10.28 -1.42
C VAL A 227 -2.55 -10.77 -1.92
N ASP A 228 -1.77 -11.51 -1.12
CA ASP A 228 -0.61 -12.24 -1.61
C ASP A 228 -1.07 -13.35 -2.57
N ILE A 229 -2.07 -14.14 -2.15
CA ILE A 229 -2.68 -15.16 -3.01
C ILE A 229 -3.41 -14.54 -4.20
N LEU A 230 -4.04 -13.36 -4.04
CA LEU A 230 -4.60 -12.60 -5.17
C LEU A 230 -3.53 -12.23 -6.19
N GLY A 231 -2.31 -11.88 -5.75
CA GLY A 231 -1.18 -11.64 -6.64
C GLY A 231 -0.87 -12.88 -7.49
N ARG A 232 -0.82 -14.06 -6.88
CA ARG A 232 -0.64 -15.36 -7.59
C ARG A 232 -1.79 -15.62 -8.57
N PHE A 233 -3.00 -15.29 -8.16
CA PHE A 233 -4.18 -15.42 -9.00
C PHE A 233 -4.11 -14.50 -10.23
N VAL A 234 -3.68 -13.24 -10.06
CA VAL A 234 -3.44 -12.30 -11.17
C VAL A 234 -2.39 -12.84 -12.13
N GLU A 235 -1.29 -13.42 -11.62
CA GLU A 235 -0.25 -14.03 -12.46
C GLU A 235 -0.78 -15.20 -13.26
N ALA A 236 -1.49 -16.13 -12.63
CA ALA A 236 -2.07 -17.28 -13.30
C ALA A 236 -3.11 -16.87 -14.36
N ALA A 237 -3.95 -15.88 -14.07
CA ALA A 237 -4.97 -15.39 -14.98
C ALA A 237 -4.38 -14.54 -16.12
N SER A 238 -3.29 -13.79 -15.88
CA SER A 238 -2.67 -12.91 -16.89
C SER A 238 -1.58 -13.59 -17.72
N GLY A 239 -0.90 -14.59 -17.16
CA GLY A 239 0.32 -15.18 -17.72
C GLY A 239 1.56 -14.30 -17.55
N LYS A 240 1.51 -13.27 -16.69
CA LYS A 240 2.60 -12.32 -16.41
C LYS A 240 2.93 -12.28 -14.92
N ARG A 241 4.18 -11.98 -14.56
CA ARG A 241 4.51 -11.65 -13.17
C ARG A 241 3.67 -10.46 -12.71
N LEU A 242 3.35 -10.39 -11.41
CA LEU A 242 2.56 -9.30 -10.85
C LEU A 242 3.24 -7.94 -11.08
N SER A 243 4.56 -7.87 -10.90
CA SER A 243 5.35 -6.66 -11.17
C SER A 243 5.26 -6.20 -12.62
N GLU A 244 5.36 -7.14 -13.57
CA GLU A 244 5.26 -6.85 -15.01
C GLU A 244 3.84 -6.38 -15.39
N PHE A 245 2.82 -7.06 -14.86
CA PHE A 245 1.42 -6.68 -15.09
C PHE A 245 1.13 -5.28 -14.57
N LEU A 246 1.57 -4.96 -13.34
CA LEU A 246 1.37 -3.64 -12.74
C LEU A 246 2.17 -2.56 -13.47
N GLU A 247 3.41 -2.84 -13.87
CA GLU A 247 4.21 -1.90 -14.67
C GLU A 247 3.51 -1.54 -15.98
N GLU A 248 3.04 -2.56 -16.72
CA GLU A 248 2.40 -2.36 -18.03
C GLU A 248 1.04 -1.67 -17.94
N ARG A 249 0.20 -2.11 -16.98
CA ARG A 249 -1.23 -1.76 -16.95
C ARG A 249 -1.55 -0.62 -15.98
N LEU A 250 -0.66 -0.35 -15.00
CA LEU A 250 -0.91 0.66 -13.96
C LEU A 250 0.20 1.69 -13.86
N PHE A 251 1.46 1.28 -13.59
CA PHE A 251 2.52 2.23 -13.26
C PHE A 251 2.88 3.12 -14.45
N ARG A 252 3.18 2.54 -15.59
CA ARG A 252 3.55 3.26 -16.81
C ARG A 252 2.41 4.15 -17.32
N PRO A 253 1.15 3.68 -17.46
CA PRO A 253 0.03 4.52 -17.85
C PRO A 253 -0.22 5.73 -16.94
N LEU A 254 0.02 5.56 -15.63
CA LEU A 254 -0.11 6.63 -14.64
C LEU A 254 1.16 7.47 -14.45
N GLY A 255 2.28 7.13 -15.11
CA GLY A 255 3.56 7.80 -14.93
C GLY A 255 4.16 7.62 -13.52
N MET A 256 3.89 6.48 -12.87
CA MET A 256 4.42 6.10 -11.55
C MET A 256 5.83 5.51 -11.72
N LYS A 257 6.82 6.35 -11.98
CA LYS A 257 8.16 5.95 -12.45
C LYS A 257 9.05 5.29 -11.39
N ASP A 258 8.72 5.49 -10.13
CA ASP A 258 9.47 5.00 -8.98
C ASP A 258 8.70 3.93 -8.18
N SER A 259 7.63 3.39 -8.75
CA SER A 259 6.84 2.29 -8.19
C SER A 259 7.30 0.97 -8.80
N ALA A 260 7.72 0.01 -7.96
CA ALA A 260 8.29 -1.27 -8.39
C ALA A 260 8.27 -2.30 -7.24
N PHE A 261 8.74 -3.53 -7.49
CA PHE A 261 8.93 -4.57 -6.47
C PHE A 261 10.39 -4.78 -6.07
N SER A 262 11.31 -4.10 -6.74
CA SER A 262 12.73 -3.99 -6.41
C SER A 262 13.28 -2.70 -7.00
N LEU A 263 14.42 -2.25 -6.51
CA LEU A 263 15.06 -1.04 -7.00
C LEU A 263 16.39 -1.37 -7.68
N PRO A 264 16.65 -0.81 -8.87
CA PRO A 264 17.96 -0.85 -9.47
C PRO A 264 18.95 0.01 -8.67
N ALA A 265 20.24 -0.28 -8.81
CA ALA A 265 21.30 0.30 -7.97
C ALA A 265 21.29 1.83 -7.93
N GLU A 266 21.00 2.48 -9.06
CA GLU A 266 20.96 3.94 -9.18
C GLU A 266 19.82 4.60 -8.39
N LYS A 267 18.77 3.85 -8.04
CA LYS A 267 17.64 4.35 -7.23
C LYS A 267 17.80 4.08 -5.74
N LEU A 268 18.71 3.19 -5.33
CA LEU A 268 18.91 2.82 -3.91
C LEU A 268 19.33 4.04 -3.06
N ALA A 269 20.06 4.99 -3.63
CA ALA A 269 20.45 6.22 -2.94
C ALA A 269 19.25 7.09 -2.52
N ARG A 270 18.05 6.86 -3.10
CA ARG A 270 16.81 7.56 -2.75
C ARG A 270 15.91 6.77 -1.80
N LEU A 271 16.30 5.56 -1.42
CA LEU A 271 15.50 4.71 -0.54
C LEU A 271 15.53 5.24 0.89
N ALA A 272 14.36 5.46 1.46
CA ALA A 272 14.21 5.87 2.85
C ALA A 272 14.43 4.70 3.79
N GLU A 273 15.16 4.96 4.89
CA GLU A 273 15.48 3.98 5.91
C GLU A 273 14.88 4.37 7.27
N PRO A 274 14.50 3.41 8.12
CA PRO A 274 13.94 3.67 9.43
C PRO A 274 15.03 4.17 10.41
N LEU A 275 14.62 4.56 11.59
CA LEU A 275 15.51 4.60 12.77
C LEU A 275 15.94 3.15 13.07
N ASP A 276 17.11 3.00 13.68
CA ASP A 276 17.66 1.67 14.02
C ASP A 276 16.73 0.90 14.98
N LYS A 277 16.07 1.63 15.87
CA LYS A 277 15.09 1.09 16.83
C LYS A 277 13.84 1.96 16.85
N ASP A 278 12.69 1.30 17.06
CA ASP A 278 11.45 1.99 17.34
C ASP A 278 11.46 2.59 18.77
N ARG A 279 11.11 3.86 18.87
CA ARG A 279 11.11 4.61 20.13
C ARG A 279 10.15 4.04 21.18
N PHE A 280 9.00 3.53 20.74
CA PHE A 280 7.91 3.14 21.64
C PHE A 280 8.05 1.70 22.13
N SER A 281 8.52 0.81 21.26
CA SER A 281 8.72 -0.61 21.60
C SER A 281 10.16 -0.94 22.00
N GLY A 282 11.13 -0.09 21.64
CA GLY A 282 12.56 -0.35 21.83
C GLY A 282 13.13 -1.44 20.91
N GLN A 283 12.31 -2.03 20.05
CA GLN A 283 12.72 -3.13 19.17
C GLN A 283 13.49 -2.61 17.95
N PRO A 284 14.46 -3.38 17.43
CA PRO A 284 15.13 -3.08 16.18
C PRO A 284 14.12 -2.99 15.02
N ASN A 285 14.28 -1.96 14.18
CA ASN A 285 13.49 -1.82 12.97
C ASN A 285 14.14 -2.62 11.83
N LYS A 286 13.46 -3.70 11.40
CA LYS A 286 13.85 -4.47 10.21
C LYS A 286 12.81 -4.23 9.11
N LEU A 287 13.28 -3.91 7.90
CA LEU A 287 12.44 -3.76 6.71
C LEU A 287 12.88 -4.74 5.63
N ILE A 288 11.95 -5.07 4.71
CA ILE A 288 12.26 -5.95 3.59
C ILE A 288 13.38 -5.37 2.73
N ASP A 289 14.27 -6.22 2.24
CA ASP A 289 15.28 -5.85 1.26
C ASP A 289 14.62 -5.71 -0.12
N VAL A 290 14.84 -4.57 -0.77
CA VAL A 290 14.32 -4.25 -2.11
C VAL A 290 15.42 -3.99 -3.12
N SER A 291 16.69 -4.27 -2.76
CA SER A 291 17.86 -4.10 -3.63
C SER A 291 17.99 -5.22 -4.67
N ALA A 292 17.37 -6.37 -4.42
CA ALA A 292 17.37 -7.51 -5.32
C ALA A 292 15.97 -7.83 -5.84
N VAL A 293 15.88 -8.31 -7.07
CA VAL A 293 14.63 -8.83 -7.64
C VAL A 293 14.19 -10.05 -6.83
N PRO A 294 12.98 -10.03 -6.22
CA PRO A 294 12.50 -11.17 -5.47
C PRO A 294 12.19 -12.35 -6.39
N LYS A 295 12.26 -13.58 -5.88
CA LYS A 295 11.77 -14.76 -6.64
C LYS A 295 10.26 -14.66 -6.85
N ASN A 296 9.55 -13.98 -5.96
CA ASN A 296 8.11 -13.87 -5.88
C ASN A 296 7.67 -12.45 -5.50
N ASP A 297 6.76 -11.87 -6.27
CA ASP A 297 6.22 -10.54 -6.03
C ASP A 297 5.07 -10.62 -4.99
N SER A 298 5.29 -10.15 -3.77
CA SER A 298 4.20 -10.11 -2.78
C SER A 298 3.14 -9.07 -3.15
N GLY A 299 1.94 -9.53 -3.48
CA GLY A 299 0.78 -8.66 -3.73
C GLY A 299 0.30 -7.96 -2.45
N GLY A 300 0.63 -8.52 -1.29
CA GLY A 300 0.27 -7.99 0.02
C GLY A 300 1.21 -6.92 0.57
N ALA A 301 2.52 -6.92 0.18
CA ALA A 301 3.50 -6.07 0.86
C ALA A 301 4.77 -5.73 0.04
N GLY A 302 4.93 -6.21 -1.19
CA GLY A 302 6.23 -6.24 -1.88
C GLY A 302 6.68 -4.95 -2.56
N ALA A 303 5.80 -3.95 -2.75
CA ALA A 303 6.11 -2.80 -3.56
C ALA A 303 6.85 -1.68 -2.82
N VAL A 304 7.58 -0.90 -3.60
CA VAL A 304 8.10 0.43 -3.25
C VAL A 304 7.40 1.49 -4.08
N SER A 305 7.37 2.74 -3.57
CA SER A 305 6.81 3.88 -4.29
C SER A 305 7.29 5.21 -3.70
N THR A 306 7.00 6.32 -4.36
CA THR A 306 7.12 7.68 -3.82
C THR A 306 5.76 8.24 -3.44
N ALA A 307 5.74 9.33 -2.66
CA ALA A 307 4.50 10.06 -2.37
C ALA A 307 3.85 10.61 -3.65
N ALA A 308 4.66 11.04 -4.61
CA ALA A 308 4.22 11.57 -5.90
C ALA A 308 3.51 10.50 -6.73
N ASP A 309 4.13 9.33 -6.91
CA ASP A 309 3.56 8.21 -7.67
C ASP A 309 2.24 7.75 -7.04
N TYR A 310 2.25 7.56 -5.71
CA TYR A 310 1.06 7.07 -5.01
C TYR A 310 -0.08 8.11 -5.02
N LEU A 311 0.23 9.41 -4.99
CA LEU A 311 -0.77 10.46 -5.14
C LEU A 311 -1.44 10.41 -6.53
N ARG A 312 -0.70 10.07 -7.60
CA ARG A 312 -1.26 9.87 -8.95
C ARG A 312 -2.24 8.69 -8.97
N PHE A 313 -1.90 7.58 -8.30
CA PHE A 313 -2.81 6.46 -8.11
C PHE A 313 -4.09 6.90 -7.36
N CYS A 314 -3.96 7.61 -6.25
CA CYS A 314 -5.10 8.16 -5.49
C CYS A 314 -5.96 9.07 -6.35
N GLN A 315 -5.36 9.95 -7.15
CA GLN A 315 -6.10 10.87 -8.02
C GLN A 315 -6.80 10.12 -9.17
N MET A 316 -6.20 9.08 -9.72
CA MET A 316 -6.85 8.19 -10.69
C MET A 316 -8.12 7.56 -10.10
N MET A 317 -8.04 7.06 -8.86
CA MET A 317 -9.20 6.51 -8.14
C MET A 317 -10.25 7.59 -7.86
N MET A 318 -9.85 8.78 -7.40
CA MET A 318 -10.73 9.95 -7.19
C MET A 318 -11.51 10.30 -8.47
N ASN A 319 -10.87 10.25 -9.60
CA ASN A 319 -11.45 10.61 -10.91
C ASN A 319 -12.27 9.46 -11.54
N GLY A 320 -12.57 8.39 -10.80
CA GLY A 320 -13.32 7.25 -11.34
C GLY A 320 -12.55 6.47 -12.39
N GLY A 321 -11.27 6.23 -12.15
CA GLY A 321 -10.40 5.36 -12.95
C GLY A 321 -9.66 6.05 -14.09
N VAL A 322 -9.56 7.38 -14.12
CA VAL A 322 -8.89 8.15 -15.17
C VAL A 322 -7.88 9.14 -14.58
N LEU A 323 -6.70 9.24 -15.20
CA LEU A 323 -5.74 10.30 -14.96
C LEU A 323 -5.04 10.67 -16.27
N ASP A 324 -4.82 11.97 -16.52
CA ASP A 324 -4.14 12.50 -17.72
C ASP A 324 -4.67 11.91 -19.05
N GLY A 325 -6.01 11.74 -19.13
CA GLY A 325 -6.68 11.12 -20.28
C GLY A 325 -6.50 9.60 -20.42
N ARG A 326 -5.75 8.96 -19.53
CA ARG A 326 -5.56 7.50 -19.50
C ARG A 326 -6.58 6.84 -18.58
N ARG A 327 -7.41 5.97 -19.16
CA ARG A 327 -8.37 5.16 -18.38
C ARG A 327 -7.71 3.85 -17.96
N VAL A 328 -7.70 3.63 -16.65
CA VAL A 328 -7.18 2.40 -16.00
C VAL A 328 -8.33 1.46 -15.63
N LEU A 329 -9.41 2.02 -15.09
CA LEU A 329 -10.65 1.32 -14.74
C LEU A 329 -11.87 2.12 -15.17
N SER A 330 -13.01 1.48 -15.32
CA SER A 330 -14.27 2.16 -15.50
C SER A 330 -14.72 2.83 -14.18
N ARG A 331 -15.54 3.89 -14.30
CA ARG A 331 -16.11 4.57 -13.13
C ARG A 331 -16.95 3.62 -12.28
N THR A 332 -17.64 2.70 -12.91
CA THR A 332 -18.49 1.71 -12.22
C THR A 332 -17.67 0.69 -11.44
N THR A 333 -16.53 0.27 -11.96
CA THR A 333 -15.59 -0.62 -11.25
C THR A 333 -14.95 0.08 -10.05
N VAL A 334 -14.53 1.33 -10.18
CA VAL A 334 -14.03 2.11 -9.03
C VAL A 334 -15.11 2.22 -7.96
N ARG A 335 -16.36 2.55 -8.33
CA ARG A 335 -17.48 2.59 -7.39
C ARG A 335 -17.73 1.23 -6.72
N LEU A 336 -17.67 0.13 -7.49
CA LEU A 336 -17.80 -1.22 -6.94
C LEU A 336 -16.69 -1.48 -5.91
N MET A 337 -15.43 -1.18 -6.22
CA MET A 337 -14.30 -1.38 -5.31
C MET A 337 -14.41 -0.58 -4.01
N THR A 338 -15.01 0.60 -4.05
CA THR A 338 -15.14 1.53 -2.91
C THR A 338 -16.53 1.51 -2.27
N SER A 339 -17.31 0.45 -2.50
CA SER A 339 -18.59 0.19 -1.85
C SER A 339 -18.42 -0.77 -0.66
N ASP A 340 -19.44 -0.86 0.19
CA ASP A 340 -19.48 -1.85 1.27
C ASP A 340 -19.70 -3.27 0.71
N HIS A 341 -18.73 -4.15 0.94
CA HIS A 341 -18.79 -5.55 0.57
C HIS A 341 -18.96 -6.50 1.77
N LEU A 342 -19.07 -5.97 2.98
CA LEU A 342 -19.26 -6.78 4.17
C LEU A 342 -20.72 -6.81 4.62
N GLY A 343 -21.42 -5.68 4.53
CA GLY A 343 -22.80 -5.57 4.99
C GLY A 343 -22.96 -5.94 6.46
N ASN A 344 -24.15 -6.43 6.83
CA ASN A 344 -24.46 -6.89 8.19
C ASN A 344 -24.30 -8.42 8.37
N PHE A 345 -23.91 -9.15 7.31
CA PHE A 345 -23.87 -10.62 7.32
C PHE A 345 -22.45 -11.19 7.44
N ILE A 346 -21.41 -10.38 7.25
CA ILE A 346 -20.04 -10.78 7.47
C ILE A 346 -19.64 -10.41 8.90
N ASN A 347 -19.16 -11.40 9.65
CA ASN A 347 -18.63 -11.16 10.99
C ASN A 347 -17.35 -10.30 10.94
N GLN A 348 -17.25 -9.30 11.82
CA GLN A 348 -16.12 -8.37 11.89
C GLN A 348 -15.62 -8.27 13.34
N PRO A 349 -14.84 -9.25 13.83
CA PRO A 349 -14.31 -9.23 15.19
C PRO A 349 -13.39 -8.03 15.45
N VAL A 350 -12.72 -7.55 14.41
CA VAL A 350 -11.98 -6.28 14.36
C VAL A 350 -12.40 -5.57 13.08
N GLN A 351 -12.82 -4.31 13.17
CA GLN A 351 -13.17 -3.54 11.97
C GLN A 351 -11.93 -2.96 11.27
N PRO A 352 -11.99 -2.71 9.96
CA PRO A 352 -10.87 -2.11 9.20
C PRO A 352 -10.36 -0.80 9.80
N GLY A 353 -11.24 0.05 10.30
CA GLY A 353 -10.87 1.30 10.96
C GLY A 353 -10.12 1.09 12.27
N GLU A 354 -10.48 0.08 13.05
CA GLU A 354 -9.76 -0.27 14.28
C GLU A 354 -8.33 -0.71 13.98
N LEU A 355 -8.14 -1.51 12.94
CA LEU A 355 -6.83 -1.95 12.49
C LEU A 355 -5.93 -0.77 12.05
N LEU A 356 -6.49 0.22 11.34
CA LEU A 356 -5.71 1.27 10.70
C LEU A 356 -5.59 2.55 11.52
N LEU A 357 -6.68 2.94 12.20
CA LEU A 357 -6.82 4.21 12.90
C LEU A 357 -7.11 4.04 14.40
N GLY A 358 -7.33 2.81 14.87
CA GLY A 358 -7.77 2.55 16.24
C GLY A 358 -9.19 3.05 16.52
N THR A 359 -10.06 3.11 15.50
CA THR A 359 -11.45 3.59 15.63
C THR A 359 -12.38 2.80 14.71
N LYS A 360 -13.65 2.63 15.12
CA LYS A 360 -14.70 1.99 14.32
C LYS A 360 -15.20 2.89 13.19
N GLY A 361 -16.19 2.42 12.43
CA GLY A 361 -16.91 3.20 11.43
C GLY A 361 -16.44 3.03 10.00
N TYR A 362 -15.64 2.00 9.75
CA TYR A 362 -15.21 1.63 8.40
C TYR A 362 -15.60 0.19 8.11
N THR A 363 -16.20 -0.02 6.96
CA THR A 363 -16.37 -1.31 6.29
C THR A 363 -15.21 -1.61 5.36
N PHE A 364 -15.32 -2.66 4.56
CA PHE A 364 -14.32 -3.01 3.55
C PHE A 364 -14.95 -3.21 2.17
N GLY A 365 -14.31 -2.61 1.19
CA GLY A 365 -14.60 -2.79 -0.23
C GLY A 365 -13.75 -3.89 -0.87
N LEU A 366 -13.34 -3.71 -2.11
CA LEU A 366 -12.40 -4.58 -2.80
C LEU A 366 -11.00 -3.93 -2.79
N GLY A 367 -10.26 -4.17 -1.72
CA GLY A 367 -8.90 -3.65 -1.51
C GLY A 367 -8.80 -2.35 -0.71
N PHE A 368 -9.89 -1.80 -0.19
CA PHE A 368 -9.94 -0.54 0.56
C PHE A 368 -10.84 -0.64 1.79
N ALA A 369 -10.43 -0.01 2.89
CA ALA A 369 -11.34 0.35 3.97
C ALA A 369 -12.19 1.55 3.53
N VAL A 370 -13.49 1.49 3.75
CA VAL A 370 -14.47 2.49 3.29
C VAL A 370 -15.26 3.02 4.48
N ARG A 371 -15.33 4.35 4.63
CA ARG A 371 -16.08 4.99 5.72
C ARG A 371 -17.57 4.86 5.51
N GLN A 372 -18.28 4.36 6.53
CA GLN A 372 -19.70 4.05 6.43
C GLN A 372 -20.60 5.30 6.59
N ALA A 373 -20.24 6.20 7.49
CA ALA A 373 -21.03 7.41 7.77
C ALA A 373 -20.16 8.54 8.35
N ASP A 374 -20.68 9.76 8.32
CA ASP A 374 -20.07 10.91 8.98
C ASP A 374 -20.07 10.70 10.51
N GLY A 375 -19.08 11.22 11.22
CA GLY A 375 -18.99 11.17 12.68
C GLY A 375 -18.61 9.82 13.31
N VAL A 376 -18.83 8.69 12.65
CA VAL A 376 -18.59 7.36 13.25
C VAL A 376 -17.11 6.99 13.39
N GLY A 377 -16.23 7.64 12.62
CA GLY A 377 -14.81 7.27 12.55
C GLY A 377 -13.93 7.87 13.64
N GLY A 378 -14.43 8.71 14.54
CA GLY A 378 -13.62 9.38 15.56
C GLY A 378 -12.52 10.30 15.03
N VAL A 379 -12.48 10.52 13.71
CA VAL A 379 -11.56 11.41 12.97
C VAL A 379 -12.34 12.17 11.91
N PRO A 380 -11.86 13.34 11.45
CA PRO A 380 -12.48 14.04 10.32
C PRO A 380 -12.54 13.17 9.06
N GLY A 381 -13.51 13.44 8.19
CA GLY A 381 -13.73 12.74 6.91
C GLY A 381 -15.21 12.54 6.64
N ALA A 382 -15.55 12.16 5.42
CA ALA A 382 -16.92 12.00 4.95
C ALA A 382 -17.26 10.54 4.63
N ALA A 383 -18.56 10.19 4.68
CA ALA A 383 -19.05 8.90 4.21
C ALA A 383 -18.60 8.64 2.77
N GLY A 384 -18.11 7.43 2.49
CA GLY A 384 -17.57 7.05 1.19
C GLY A 384 -16.07 7.37 1.00
N GLU A 385 -15.40 8.03 1.96
CA GLU A 385 -13.94 8.08 1.91
C GLU A 385 -13.37 6.68 1.97
N PHE A 386 -12.27 6.43 1.26
CA PHE A 386 -11.59 5.14 1.28
C PHE A 386 -10.09 5.31 1.47
N MET A 387 -9.49 4.29 2.09
CA MET A 387 -8.10 4.37 2.52
C MET A 387 -7.45 3.01 2.64
N TRP A 388 -6.13 3.00 2.73
CA TRP A 388 -5.33 1.91 3.26
C TRP A 388 -4.00 2.41 3.82
N ALA A 389 -3.18 1.50 4.39
CA ALA A 389 -1.92 1.88 5.01
C ALA A 389 -0.88 0.76 4.96
N GLY A 390 0.39 1.11 5.17
CA GLY A 390 1.52 0.18 5.22
C GLY A 390 2.05 -0.07 6.63
N TYR A 391 2.71 -1.20 6.81
CA TYR A 391 3.35 -1.62 8.06
C TYR A 391 4.39 -0.60 8.54
N ALA A 392 5.18 -0.04 7.62
CA ALA A 392 6.22 0.94 7.94
C ALA A 392 5.68 2.38 8.13
N GLY A 393 4.38 2.57 8.39
CA GLY A 393 3.80 3.88 8.71
C GLY A 393 3.24 4.65 7.52
N THR A 394 3.40 4.16 6.30
CA THR A 394 2.81 4.78 5.10
C THR A 394 1.28 4.76 5.17
N TYR A 395 0.63 5.77 4.57
CA TYR A 395 -0.81 5.94 4.65
C TYR A 395 -1.33 6.79 3.50
N PHE A 396 -2.52 6.49 3.02
CA PHE A 396 -3.27 7.35 2.10
C PHE A 396 -4.77 7.31 2.38
N TRP A 397 -5.46 8.36 1.98
CA TRP A 397 -6.91 8.34 1.83
C TRP A 397 -7.36 9.18 0.64
N VAL A 398 -8.54 8.85 0.16
CA VAL A 398 -9.26 9.53 -0.90
C VAL A 398 -10.65 9.85 -0.36
N ASP A 399 -11.01 11.12 -0.32
CA ASP A 399 -12.34 11.58 0.08
C ASP A 399 -13.04 12.22 -1.12
N PRO A 400 -13.96 11.48 -1.79
CA PRO A 400 -14.65 11.99 -2.96
C PRO A 400 -15.58 13.17 -2.67
N ARG A 401 -16.13 13.27 -1.45
CA ARG A 401 -17.05 14.34 -1.06
C ARG A 401 -16.29 15.66 -0.87
N GLU A 402 -15.19 15.64 -0.13
CA GLU A 402 -14.33 16.80 0.07
C GLU A 402 -13.36 17.04 -1.08
N GLN A 403 -13.32 16.11 -2.04
CA GLN A 403 -12.37 16.10 -3.17
C GLN A 403 -10.91 16.20 -2.72
N VAL A 404 -10.56 15.51 -1.63
CA VAL A 404 -9.23 15.48 -1.03
C VAL A 404 -8.56 14.13 -1.26
N THR A 405 -7.32 14.17 -1.70
CA THR A 405 -6.40 13.03 -1.69
C THR A 405 -5.17 13.40 -0.87
N ALA A 406 -4.72 12.50 0.01
CA ALA A 406 -3.51 12.74 0.76
C ALA A 406 -2.69 11.46 0.95
N VAL A 407 -1.37 11.62 0.97
CA VAL A 407 -0.39 10.54 1.11
C VAL A 407 0.63 10.94 2.16
N LEU A 408 0.90 10.03 3.10
CA LEU A 408 2.00 10.08 4.05
C LEU A 408 2.96 8.95 3.75
N MET A 409 4.24 9.27 3.57
CA MET A 409 5.30 8.29 3.45
C MET A 409 6.29 8.46 4.59
N THR A 410 6.57 7.38 5.32
CA THR A 410 7.61 7.27 6.34
C THR A 410 8.08 5.82 6.44
N GLN A 411 9.18 5.57 7.15
CA GLN A 411 9.68 4.23 7.46
C GLN A 411 9.76 4.08 8.97
N ALA A 412 8.60 3.83 9.59
CA ALA A 412 8.45 3.66 11.03
C ALA A 412 7.48 2.47 11.31
N PRO A 413 7.97 1.23 11.39
CA PRO A 413 7.17 0.07 11.76
C PRO A 413 6.84 0.10 13.27
N SER A 414 6.18 1.17 13.70
CA SER A 414 5.89 1.49 15.10
C SER A 414 4.47 1.06 15.51
N PRO A 415 4.22 0.66 16.76
CA PRO A 415 2.87 0.47 17.29
C PRO A 415 2.05 1.77 17.26
N ASN A 416 2.70 2.95 17.22
CA ASN A 416 2.04 4.25 17.26
C ASN A 416 1.56 4.76 15.88
N ARG A 417 1.59 3.93 14.84
CA ARG A 417 1.19 4.30 13.45
C ARG A 417 -0.21 4.92 13.37
N ALA A 418 -1.17 4.39 14.13
CA ALA A 418 -2.54 4.88 14.14
C ALA A 418 -2.62 6.35 14.61
N TYR A 419 -1.81 6.75 15.58
CA TYR A 419 -1.72 8.13 16.03
C TYR A 419 -1.26 9.07 14.90
N PHE A 420 -0.18 8.76 14.19
CA PHE A 420 0.34 9.61 13.10
C PHE A 420 -0.68 9.75 11.96
N ARG A 421 -1.40 8.69 11.63
CA ARG A 421 -2.46 8.71 10.61
C ARG A 421 -3.61 9.62 11.01
N ARG A 422 -4.08 9.51 12.25
CA ARG A 422 -5.14 10.41 12.79
C ARG A 422 -4.68 11.85 12.85
N MET A 423 -3.47 12.11 13.36
CA MET A 423 -2.88 13.45 13.42
C MET A 423 -2.86 14.10 12.04
N LEU A 424 -2.36 13.39 11.03
CA LEU A 424 -2.32 13.94 9.66
C LEU A 424 -3.72 14.24 9.15
N LYS A 425 -4.69 13.31 9.32
CA LYS A 425 -6.08 13.58 8.92
C LYS A 425 -6.63 14.84 9.55
N GLN A 426 -6.47 15.00 10.85
CA GLN A 426 -6.92 16.21 11.58
C GLN A 426 -6.30 17.47 11.00
N LEU A 427 -4.98 17.45 10.72
CA LEU A 427 -4.26 18.60 10.20
C LEU A 427 -4.63 18.94 8.75
N VAL A 428 -4.98 17.97 7.94
CA VAL A 428 -5.47 18.20 6.57
C VAL A 428 -6.89 18.77 6.60
N TYR A 429 -7.82 18.10 7.30
CA TYR A 429 -9.23 18.55 7.29
C TYR A 429 -9.44 19.90 7.97
N GLN A 430 -8.70 20.24 9.03
CA GLN A 430 -8.80 21.56 9.66
C GLN A 430 -8.37 22.71 8.74
N SER A 431 -7.71 22.42 7.63
CA SER A 431 -7.29 23.42 6.64
C SER A 431 -8.36 23.71 5.58
N ILE A 432 -9.44 22.93 5.50
CA ILE A 432 -10.60 23.18 4.64
C ILE A 432 -11.39 24.36 5.22
N VAL A 433 -11.73 25.37 4.40
CA VAL A 433 -12.33 26.64 4.85
C VAL A 433 -13.51 27.10 3.97
N ASP A 434 -13.89 26.35 2.93
CA ASP A 434 -15.08 26.59 2.11
C ASP A 434 -16.27 25.73 2.53
#